data_d2d7ba0844afd35e8e35b9adbf2514eb
#
_entry.id   d2d7ba0844afd35e8e35b9adbf2514eb
#
_cell.length_a   1.000
_cell.length_b   1.000
_cell.length_c   1.000
_cell.angle_alpha   90.00
_cell.angle_beta   90.00
_cell.angle_gamma   90.00
#
_symmetry.space_group_name_H-M   'P 1'
#
loop_
_entity.id
_entity.type
_entity.pdbx_description
1 polymer ?
#
loop_
_entity_poly.entity_id
_entity_poly.type
_entity_poly.pdbx_seq_one_letter_code
_entity_poly.pdbx_strand_id
1 'polypeptide(L)'
;MAHPEEITLSVKRFVAWPVIFALLSTPALSILVAQNAPSKKPAKLDDQVLALSREIHHQILVLPFYSVFDSIRFTMDGHNVTLAGQVLRRNMKEQAEAAVKSVEGVGVVVNKIEILPASPSDDDLRRAIYRAIYEDSTLARYATQDVPPVHIIVDNGVVSLEGSIDSLSDKNLAGARAGGVANGGSVKNNLVVHAKESAAE
;
A
#
# COMPACT_ATOMS: atom_id res chain seq x y z
N MET A 1 -32.98 5.83 47.59
CA MET A 1 -31.95 5.86 48.64
C MET A 1 -30.65 5.51 48.01
N ALA A 2 -29.79 6.49 47.77
CA ALA A 2 -28.36 6.43 47.67
C ALA A 2 -27.87 7.80 47.12
N HIS A 3 -27.08 8.47 47.91
CA HIS A 3 -26.60 9.83 47.69
C HIS A 3 -25.44 9.89 46.66
N PRO A 4 -25.26 10.98 45.93
CA PRO A 4 -24.05 11.25 45.15
C PRO A 4 -22.98 11.92 46.01
N GLU A 5 -21.73 11.51 45.88
CA GLU A 5 -20.55 12.11 46.48
C GLU A 5 -20.03 13.24 45.60
N GLU A 6 -19.89 14.42 46.23
CA GLU A 6 -19.42 15.66 45.60
C GLU A 6 -17.87 15.64 45.46
N ILE A 7 -17.38 16.06 44.27
CA ILE A 7 -15.96 16.30 44.03
C ILE A 7 -15.67 17.78 44.32
N THR A 8 -14.96 18.04 45.40
CA THR A 8 -14.54 19.38 45.84
C THR A 8 -13.34 19.89 45.06
N LEU A 9 -13.53 20.99 44.34
CA LEU A 9 -12.43 21.74 43.67
C LEU A 9 -11.71 22.59 44.72
N SER A 10 -10.41 22.30 44.93
CA SER A 10 -9.52 23.11 45.76
C SER A 10 -8.79 24.17 44.92
N VAL A 11 -9.20 25.40 45.07
CA VAL A 11 -8.56 26.58 44.47
C VAL A 11 -7.45 27.01 45.41
N LYS A 12 -6.17 26.93 45.01
CA LYS A 12 -5.04 27.54 45.71
C LYS A 12 -4.70 28.90 45.15
N ARG A 13 -4.80 29.86 46.06
CA ARG A 13 -4.61 31.29 45.90
C ARG A 13 -3.20 31.68 45.46
N PHE A 14 -3.16 32.59 44.50
CA PHE A 14 -1.98 33.38 44.14
C PHE A 14 -1.56 34.30 45.28
N VAL A 15 -0.29 34.30 45.67
CA VAL A 15 0.36 35.34 46.46
C VAL A 15 1.35 36.06 45.55
N ALA A 16 1.05 37.32 45.33
CA ALA A 16 1.92 38.27 44.64
C ALA A 16 3.05 38.75 45.55
N TRP A 17 4.27 38.83 45.05
CA TRP A 17 5.37 39.55 45.70
C TRP A 17 6.05 40.48 44.70
N PRO A 18 6.50 41.68 45.18
CA PRO A 18 6.72 42.80 44.28
C PRO A 18 8.13 42.89 43.70
N VAL A 19 8.15 43.62 42.61
CA VAL A 19 9.24 44.12 41.78
C VAL A 19 10.40 44.73 42.56
N ILE A 20 11.63 44.34 42.21
CA ILE A 20 12.82 45.18 42.38
C ILE A 20 13.52 45.28 41.02
N PHE A 21 13.55 46.50 40.49
CA PHE A 21 14.30 46.91 39.30
C PHE A 21 15.78 46.99 39.65
N ALA A 22 16.63 46.22 38.99
CA ALA A 22 18.05 46.45 38.94
C ALA A 22 18.52 46.45 37.50
N LEU A 23 18.82 47.62 36.98
CA LEU A 23 19.51 47.84 35.71
C LEU A 23 20.94 47.32 35.82
N LEU A 24 21.26 46.25 35.07
CA LEU A 24 22.64 45.88 34.79
C LEU A 24 22.76 45.55 33.29
N SER A 25 23.45 46.43 32.60
CA SER A 25 23.88 46.28 31.20
C SER A 25 24.78 45.06 31.06
N THR A 26 24.35 44.09 30.24
CA THR A 26 25.20 42.99 29.83
C THR A 26 25.32 42.93 28.31
N PRO A 27 26.52 42.60 27.76
CA PRO A 27 26.77 42.64 26.32
C PRO A 27 26.01 41.52 25.60
N ALA A 28 25.56 41.83 24.39
CA ALA A 28 24.91 40.92 23.50
C ALA A 28 25.75 39.67 23.20
N LEU A 29 25.39 38.55 23.82
CA LEU A 29 25.89 37.25 23.46
C LEU A 29 25.06 36.75 22.27
N SER A 30 25.63 36.85 21.07
CA SER A 30 25.01 36.29 19.85
C SER A 30 24.90 34.79 19.99
N ILE A 31 23.70 34.30 20.33
CA ILE A 31 23.38 32.88 20.30
C ILE A 31 23.31 32.51 18.83
N LEU A 32 24.36 31.85 18.34
CA LEU A 32 24.36 31.17 17.06
C LEU A 32 23.34 30.03 17.13
N VAL A 33 22.14 30.27 16.66
CA VAL A 33 21.14 29.21 16.46
C VAL A 33 21.69 28.30 15.40
N ALA A 34 22.26 27.18 15.82
CA ALA A 34 22.57 26.07 14.92
C ALA A 34 21.24 25.61 14.29
N GLN A 35 20.99 26.02 13.07
CA GLN A 35 19.89 25.50 12.25
C GLN A 35 20.12 24.01 12.10
N ASN A 36 19.30 23.20 12.76
CA ASN A 36 19.16 21.79 12.45
C ASN A 36 18.68 21.68 10.99
N ALA A 37 19.63 21.67 10.06
CA ALA A 37 19.36 21.22 8.71
C ALA A 37 18.83 19.78 8.82
N PRO A 38 17.71 19.43 8.14
CA PRO A 38 17.26 18.05 8.09
C PRO A 38 18.43 17.21 7.55
N SER A 39 18.88 16.24 8.32
CA SER A 39 19.95 15.33 7.90
C SER A 39 19.44 14.59 6.66
N LYS A 40 19.93 14.99 5.50
CA LYS A 40 19.67 14.30 4.24
C LYS A 40 20.23 12.89 4.40
N LYS A 41 19.31 11.91 4.60
CA LYS A 41 19.63 10.49 4.62
C LYS A 41 20.53 10.21 3.42
N PRO A 42 21.60 9.46 3.52
CA PRO A 42 22.54 9.30 2.42
C PRO A 42 21.79 8.71 1.20
N ALA A 43 21.78 9.41 0.11
CA ALA A 43 21.12 9.05 -1.14
C ALA A 43 21.40 7.59 -1.57
N LYS A 44 22.59 7.10 -1.25
CA LYS A 44 23.04 5.75 -1.55
C LYS A 44 22.22 4.63 -0.85
N LEU A 45 21.66 4.89 0.34
CA LEU A 45 20.82 3.90 1.05
C LEU A 45 19.43 3.81 0.40
N ASP A 46 18.87 4.94 -0.01
CA ASP A 46 17.57 4.99 -0.65
C ASP A 46 17.63 4.32 -2.05
N ASP A 47 18.74 4.48 -2.77
CA ASP A 47 18.96 3.81 -4.06
C ASP A 47 19.06 2.28 -3.91
N GLN A 48 19.70 1.79 -2.84
CA GLN A 48 19.79 0.35 -2.55
C GLN A 48 18.42 -0.25 -2.22
N VAL A 49 17.64 0.42 -1.38
CA VAL A 49 16.27 -0.03 -1.04
C VAL A 49 15.37 -0.03 -2.27
N LEU A 50 15.51 0.97 -3.15
CA LEU A 50 14.75 1.03 -4.39
C LEU A 50 15.15 -0.10 -5.35
N ALA A 51 16.44 -0.40 -5.49
CA ALA A 51 16.91 -1.51 -6.30
C ALA A 51 16.41 -2.86 -5.77
N LEU A 52 16.46 -3.05 -4.45
CA LEU A 52 15.94 -4.24 -3.78
C LEU A 52 14.42 -4.39 -3.99
N SER A 53 13.68 -3.31 -3.87
CA SER A 53 12.23 -3.30 -4.13
C SER A 53 11.88 -3.70 -5.57
N ARG A 54 12.66 -3.23 -6.55
CA ARG A 54 12.46 -3.60 -7.96
C ARG A 54 12.75 -5.08 -8.19
N GLU A 55 13.81 -5.60 -7.59
CA GLU A 55 14.16 -7.02 -7.71
C GLU A 55 13.10 -7.92 -7.08
N ILE A 56 12.62 -7.59 -5.87
CA ILE A 56 11.51 -8.31 -5.23
C ILE A 56 10.26 -8.30 -6.12
N HIS A 57 9.91 -7.15 -6.67
CA HIS A 57 8.76 -7.04 -7.58
C HIS A 57 8.93 -7.90 -8.82
N HIS A 58 10.13 -7.88 -9.43
CA HIS A 58 10.45 -8.72 -10.58
C HIS A 58 10.30 -10.21 -10.25
N GLN A 59 10.85 -10.67 -9.12
CA GLN A 59 10.75 -12.06 -8.69
C GLN A 59 9.30 -12.52 -8.46
N ILE A 60 8.42 -11.64 -8.02
CA ILE A 60 6.98 -11.94 -7.89
C ILE A 60 6.33 -12.09 -9.27
N LEU A 61 6.64 -11.19 -10.22
CA LEU A 61 6.03 -11.22 -11.55
C LEU A 61 6.44 -12.43 -12.39
N VAL A 62 7.64 -12.97 -12.17
CA VAL A 62 8.13 -14.15 -12.90
C VAL A 62 7.79 -15.49 -12.23
N LEU A 63 7.00 -15.48 -11.15
CA LEU A 63 6.57 -16.72 -10.50
C LEU A 63 5.77 -17.59 -11.46
N PRO A 64 6.05 -18.90 -11.53
CA PRO A 64 5.32 -19.82 -12.36
C PRO A 64 3.82 -19.80 -12.01
N PHE A 65 2.97 -19.60 -13.02
CA PHE A 65 1.52 -19.55 -12.88
C PHE A 65 0.95 -18.33 -12.12
N TYR A 66 1.76 -17.31 -11.82
CA TYR A 66 1.24 -16.03 -11.35
C TYR A 66 0.37 -15.40 -12.44
N SER A 67 -0.82 -14.97 -12.07
CA SER A 67 -1.84 -14.57 -13.04
C SER A 67 -2.61 -13.33 -12.57
N VAL A 68 -3.47 -12.83 -13.41
CA VAL A 68 -4.41 -11.74 -13.07
C VAL A 68 -5.40 -12.10 -11.96
N PHE A 69 -5.51 -13.37 -11.59
CA PHE A 69 -6.38 -13.84 -10.52
C PHE A 69 -5.66 -13.99 -9.18
N ASP A 70 -4.37 -13.64 -9.14
CA ASP A 70 -3.54 -13.58 -7.95
C ASP A 70 -3.15 -12.13 -7.69
N SER A 71 -3.05 -11.71 -6.44
CA SER A 71 -2.52 -10.39 -6.05
C SER A 71 -1.53 -10.57 -4.92
N ILE A 72 -0.26 -10.32 -5.19
CA ILE A 72 0.80 -10.34 -4.19
C ILE A 72 1.39 -8.94 -4.08
N ARG A 73 1.33 -8.39 -2.88
CA ARG A 73 1.91 -7.10 -2.52
C ARG A 73 2.96 -7.31 -1.46
N PHE A 74 3.89 -6.39 -1.37
CA PHE A 74 4.87 -6.39 -0.30
C PHE A 74 5.07 -5.00 0.29
N THR A 75 5.50 -4.98 1.53
CA THR A 75 6.01 -3.79 2.23
C THR A 75 7.39 -4.09 2.76
N MET A 76 8.23 -3.07 2.85
CA MET A 76 9.60 -3.19 3.35
C MET A 76 9.80 -2.32 4.58
N ASP A 77 10.49 -2.87 5.57
CA ASP A 77 11.06 -2.15 6.70
C ASP A 77 12.57 -2.42 6.72
N GLY A 78 13.34 -1.50 6.13
CA GLY A 78 14.73 -1.73 5.78
C GLY A 78 14.86 -2.91 4.81
N HIS A 79 15.50 -3.99 5.26
CA HIS A 79 15.69 -5.23 4.50
C HIS A 79 14.63 -6.31 4.80
N ASN A 80 13.74 -6.07 5.76
CA ASN A 80 12.67 -7.01 6.10
C ASN A 80 11.46 -6.81 5.18
N VAL A 81 10.90 -7.91 4.70
CA VAL A 81 9.81 -7.91 3.73
C VAL A 81 8.57 -8.58 4.33
N THR A 82 7.44 -7.92 4.25
CA THR A 82 6.15 -8.53 4.55
C THR A 82 5.37 -8.70 3.25
N LEU A 83 5.09 -9.97 2.90
CA LEU A 83 4.23 -10.34 1.77
C LEU A 83 2.77 -10.38 2.24
N ALA A 84 1.85 -9.85 1.45
CA ALA A 84 0.41 -9.88 1.68
C ALA A 84 -0.35 -9.95 0.36
N GLY A 85 -1.62 -10.32 0.43
CA GLY A 85 -2.51 -10.42 -0.72
C GLY A 85 -3.20 -11.78 -0.78
N GLN A 86 -3.78 -12.11 -1.93
CA GLN A 86 -4.55 -13.33 -2.12
C GLN A 86 -4.10 -14.07 -3.38
N VAL A 87 -4.05 -15.39 -3.29
CA VAL A 87 -3.67 -16.27 -4.40
C VAL A 87 -4.62 -17.46 -4.50
N LEU A 88 -4.80 -17.96 -5.73
CA LEU A 88 -5.64 -19.15 -5.96
C LEU A 88 -5.00 -20.45 -5.52
N ARG A 89 -3.67 -20.54 -5.59
CA ARG A 89 -2.95 -21.79 -5.40
C ARG A 89 -2.10 -21.76 -4.14
N ARG A 90 -2.18 -22.80 -3.32
CA ARG A 90 -1.37 -22.93 -2.10
C ARG A 90 0.14 -22.82 -2.36
N ASN A 91 0.62 -23.50 -3.39
CA ASN A 91 2.04 -23.48 -3.74
C ASN A 91 2.55 -22.10 -4.16
N MET A 92 1.66 -21.19 -4.64
CA MET A 92 2.02 -19.81 -4.97
C MET A 92 2.47 -19.03 -3.73
N LYS A 93 1.80 -19.21 -2.59
CA LYS A 93 2.20 -18.62 -1.32
C LYS A 93 3.62 -19.03 -0.92
N GLU A 94 3.93 -20.31 -1.03
CA GLU A 94 5.25 -20.88 -0.68
C GLU A 94 6.33 -20.44 -1.67
N GLN A 95 6.01 -20.45 -2.98
CA GLN A 95 6.92 -20.02 -4.03
C GLN A 95 7.26 -18.53 -3.93
N ALA A 96 6.27 -17.68 -3.63
CA ALA A 96 6.49 -16.24 -3.43
C ALA A 96 7.46 -15.99 -2.26
N GLU A 97 7.28 -16.69 -1.15
CA GLU A 97 8.18 -16.59 0.00
C GLU A 97 9.61 -17.05 -0.35
N ALA A 98 9.74 -18.18 -1.02
CA ALA A 98 11.03 -18.71 -1.43
C ALA A 98 11.75 -17.78 -2.41
N ALA A 99 11.03 -17.26 -3.41
CA ALA A 99 11.56 -16.34 -4.40
C ALA A 99 12.07 -15.04 -3.75
N VAL A 100 11.29 -14.46 -2.83
CA VAL A 100 11.70 -13.22 -2.15
C VAL A 100 12.85 -13.47 -1.18
N LYS A 101 12.88 -14.61 -0.49
CA LYS A 101 14.03 -14.99 0.35
C LYS A 101 15.34 -15.21 -0.43
N SER A 102 15.26 -15.55 -1.71
CA SER A 102 16.44 -15.75 -2.56
C SER A 102 17.07 -14.44 -3.07
N VAL A 103 16.36 -13.32 -2.93
CA VAL A 103 16.88 -12.01 -3.35
C VAL A 103 17.98 -11.55 -2.40
N GLU A 104 19.16 -11.26 -2.97
CA GLU A 104 20.29 -10.77 -2.20
C GLU A 104 19.94 -9.43 -1.51
N GLY A 105 20.25 -9.35 -0.22
CA GLY A 105 19.92 -8.16 0.59
C GLY A 105 18.58 -8.24 1.31
N VAL A 106 17.74 -9.22 1.06
CA VAL A 106 16.52 -9.46 1.84
C VAL A 106 16.88 -10.07 3.19
N GLY A 107 16.31 -9.50 4.24
CA GLY A 107 16.44 -10.00 5.61
C GLY A 107 15.33 -11.01 5.96
N VAL A 108 14.49 -10.66 6.93
CA VAL A 108 13.36 -11.51 7.34
C VAL A 108 12.20 -11.34 6.35
N VAL A 109 11.60 -12.47 5.93
CA VAL A 109 10.37 -12.48 5.13
C VAL A 109 9.21 -12.98 5.99
N VAL A 110 8.19 -12.15 6.15
CA VAL A 110 6.92 -12.48 6.81
C VAL A 110 5.86 -12.70 5.74
N ASN A 111 5.33 -13.91 5.64
CA ASN A 111 4.35 -14.28 4.61
C ASN A 111 2.92 -14.28 5.16
N LYS A 112 2.17 -13.23 4.84
CA LYS A 112 0.74 -13.05 5.17
C LYS A 112 -0.18 -13.25 3.96
N ILE A 113 0.30 -13.90 2.89
CA ILE A 113 -0.54 -14.22 1.73
C ILE A 113 -1.64 -15.19 2.14
N GLU A 114 -2.86 -14.90 1.74
CA GLU A 114 -4.04 -15.74 1.95
C GLU A 114 -4.30 -16.60 0.72
N ILE A 115 -4.86 -17.79 0.93
CA ILE A 115 -5.25 -18.68 -0.15
C ILE A 115 -6.76 -18.57 -0.30
N LEU A 116 -7.20 -18.19 -1.49
CA LEU A 116 -8.62 -18.10 -1.82
C LEU A 116 -9.26 -19.49 -1.80
N PRO A 117 -10.49 -19.61 -1.28
CA PRO A 117 -11.22 -20.87 -1.29
C PRO A 117 -11.52 -21.30 -2.73
N ALA A 118 -11.49 -22.62 -2.97
CA ALA A 118 -11.92 -23.16 -4.26
C ALA A 118 -13.44 -23.01 -4.41
N SER A 119 -13.88 -22.26 -5.41
CA SER A 119 -15.28 -21.95 -5.66
C SER A 119 -15.54 -21.87 -7.16
N PRO A 120 -16.28 -22.81 -7.76
CA PRO A 120 -16.63 -22.77 -9.17
C PRO A 120 -17.38 -21.50 -9.58
N SER A 121 -18.25 -20.98 -8.71
CA SER A 121 -18.98 -19.73 -8.95
C SER A 121 -18.05 -18.51 -8.99
N ASP A 122 -17.05 -18.47 -8.10
CA ASP A 122 -16.05 -17.39 -8.11
C ASP A 122 -15.15 -17.49 -9.35
N ASP A 123 -14.82 -18.71 -9.79
CA ASP A 123 -14.05 -18.93 -11.01
C ASP A 123 -14.81 -18.48 -12.26
N ASP A 124 -16.12 -18.74 -12.32
CA ASP A 124 -16.97 -18.22 -13.41
C ASP A 124 -17.01 -16.68 -13.37
N LEU A 125 -17.17 -16.09 -12.19
CA LEU A 125 -17.20 -14.64 -12.02
C LEU A 125 -15.84 -14.00 -12.38
N ARG A 126 -14.71 -14.59 -11.97
CA ARG A 126 -13.35 -14.14 -12.38
C ARG A 126 -13.20 -14.10 -13.88
N ARG A 127 -13.61 -15.18 -14.59
CA ARG A 127 -13.53 -15.25 -16.05
C ARG A 127 -14.45 -14.25 -16.75
N ALA A 128 -15.64 -14.03 -16.21
CA ALA A 128 -16.58 -13.07 -16.77
C ALA A 128 -16.07 -11.62 -16.61
N ILE A 129 -15.51 -11.27 -15.44
CA ILE A 129 -14.90 -9.95 -15.19
C ILE A 129 -13.66 -9.77 -16.06
N TYR A 130 -12.81 -10.80 -16.20
CA TYR A 130 -11.65 -10.76 -17.09
C TYR A 130 -12.05 -10.35 -18.51
N ARG A 131 -13.06 -11.00 -19.07
CA ARG A 131 -13.56 -10.65 -20.40
C ARG A 131 -14.11 -9.23 -20.44
N ALA A 132 -14.91 -8.84 -19.44
CA ALA A 132 -15.51 -7.50 -19.41
C ALA A 132 -14.46 -6.38 -19.36
N ILE A 133 -13.31 -6.61 -18.73
CA ILE A 133 -12.23 -5.63 -18.63
C ILE A 133 -11.31 -5.73 -19.86
N TYR A 134 -10.76 -6.89 -20.15
CA TYR A 134 -9.66 -7.03 -21.13
C TYR A 134 -10.11 -7.17 -22.59
N GLU A 135 -11.42 -7.42 -22.83
CA GLU A 135 -12.01 -7.35 -24.18
C GLU A 135 -12.64 -5.96 -24.45
N ASP A 136 -12.69 -5.05 -23.46
CA ASP A 136 -13.11 -3.67 -23.68
C ASP A 136 -12.08 -2.92 -24.55
N SER A 137 -12.54 -2.21 -25.58
CA SER A 137 -11.68 -1.56 -26.58
C SER A 137 -10.71 -0.55 -25.98
N THR A 138 -11.05 0.08 -24.85
CA THR A 138 -10.19 1.05 -24.15
C THR A 138 -9.18 0.35 -23.24
N LEU A 139 -9.61 -0.72 -22.54
CA LEU A 139 -8.80 -1.40 -21.53
C LEU A 139 -7.97 -2.55 -22.11
N ALA A 140 -8.25 -3.01 -23.34
CA ALA A 140 -7.53 -4.11 -24.00
C ALA A 140 -6.01 -3.86 -24.09
N ARG A 141 -5.58 -2.60 -24.11
CA ARG A 141 -4.14 -2.25 -24.10
C ARG A 141 -3.38 -2.77 -22.87
N TYR A 142 -4.06 -2.98 -21.76
CA TYR A 142 -3.48 -3.56 -20.55
C TYR A 142 -3.29 -5.08 -20.64
N ALA A 143 -3.94 -5.77 -21.60
CA ALA A 143 -3.80 -7.21 -21.81
C ALA A 143 -2.49 -7.61 -22.50
N THR A 144 -1.69 -6.65 -22.99
CA THR A 144 -0.47 -6.92 -23.78
C THR A 144 0.75 -7.31 -22.96
N GLN A 145 0.68 -7.23 -21.63
CA GLN A 145 1.75 -7.62 -20.71
C GLN A 145 1.64 -9.11 -20.35
N ASP A 146 2.75 -9.77 -20.06
CA ASP A 146 2.77 -11.18 -19.62
C ASP A 146 1.89 -11.41 -18.40
N VAL A 147 1.95 -10.49 -17.43
CA VAL A 147 0.98 -10.38 -16.34
C VAL A 147 0.30 -9.02 -16.45
N PRO A 148 -0.97 -8.98 -16.88
CA PRO A 148 -1.71 -7.74 -16.97
C PRO A 148 -1.84 -7.04 -15.61
N PRO A 149 -1.76 -5.68 -15.57
CA PRO A 149 -1.61 -4.93 -14.31
C PRO A 149 -2.87 -4.81 -13.47
N VAL A 150 -4.05 -5.19 -14.01
CA VAL A 150 -5.30 -5.20 -13.27
C VAL A 150 -5.59 -6.63 -12.80
N HIS A 151 -5.44 -6.85 -11.51
CA HIS A 151 -5.73 -8.14 -10.89
C HIS A 151 -7.18 -8.22 -10.43
N ILE A 152 -7.80 -9.38 -10.61
CA ILE A 152 -9.22 -9.65 -10.35
C ILE A 152 -9.31 -10.68 -9.24
N ILE A 153 -9.55 -10.23 -8.03
CA ILE A 153 -9.69 -11.08 -6.86
C ILE A 153 -11.18 -11.26 -6.56
N VAL A 154 -11.60 -12.51 -6.45
CA VAL A 154 -12.97 -12.85 -6.05
C VAL A 154 -12.91 -13.80 -4.87
N ASP A 155 -13.55 -13.43 -3.80
CA ASP A 155 -13.65 -14.22 -2.58
C ASP A 155 -15.11 -14.26 -2.11
N ASN A 156 -15.73 -15.43 -2.16
CA ASN A 156 -17.15 -15.64 -1.82
C ASN A 156 -18.10 -14.64 -2.50
N GLY A 157 -17.89 -14.37 -3.81
CA GLY A 157 -18.68 -13.45 -4.61
C GLY A 157 -18.32 -11.96 -4.41
N VAL A 158 -17.43 -11.62 -3.48
CA VAL A 158 -16.92 -10.25 -3.33
C VAL A 158 -15.76 -10.02 -4.28
N VAL A 159 -15.89 -9.02 -5.13
CA VAL A 159 -14.87 -8.66 -6.14
C VAL A 159 -13.96 -7.55 -5.62
N SER A 160 -12.66 -7.72 -5.79
CA SER A 160 -11.67 -6.65 -5.61
C SER A 160 -10.81 -6.53 -6.86
N LEU A 161 -10.70 -5.32 -7.40
CA LEU A 161 -9.75 -4.98 -8.45
C LEU A 161 -8.50 -4.40 -7.78
N GLU A 162 -7.36 -5.02 -8.02
CA GLU A 162 -6.07 -4.66 -7.41
C GLU A 162 -5.06 -4.34 -8.51
N GLY A 163 -3.94 -3.69 -8.13
CA GLY A 163 -2.86 -3.38 -9.06
C GLY A 163 -2.86 -1.94 -9.54
N SER A 164 -2.42 -1.69 -10.77
CA SER A 164 -2.18 -0.34 -11.26
C SER A 164 -2.77 -0.07 -12.63
N ILE A 165 -3.03 1.21 -12.92
CA ILE A 165 -3.64 1.67 -14.16
C ILE A 165 -3.17 3.10 -14.48
N ASP A 166 -3.18 3.48 -15.77
CA ASP A 166 -2.57 4.74 -16.23
C ASP A 166 -3.42 5.99 -15.93
N SER A 167 -4.75 5.85 -15.79
CA SER A 167 -5.62 6.99 -15.62
C SER A 167 -6.82 6.73 -14.69
N LEU A 168 -7.36 7.81 -14.12
CA LEU A 168 -8.59 7.74 -13.33
C LEU A 168 -9.80 7.31 -14.17
N SER A 169 -9.83 7.70 -15.46
CA SER A 169 -10.88 7.28 -16.39
C SER A 169 -10.88 5.77 -16.58
N ASP A 170 -9.71 5.17 -16.77
CA ASP A 170 -9.57 3.73 -16.92
C ASP A 170 -9.91 2.99 -15.64
N LYS A 171 -9.49 3.53 -14.49
CA LYS A 171 -9.86 2.99 -13.18
C LYS A 171 -11.39 2.93 -13.03
N ASN A 172 -12.07 4.02 -13.35
CA ASN A 172 -13.53 4.10 -13.26
C ASN A 172 -14.20 3.15 -14.26
N LEU A 173 -13.67 3.07 -15.48
CA LEU A 173 -14.17 2.15 -16.51
C LEU A 173 -14.01 0.68 -16.11
N ALA A 174 -12.83 0.29 -15.60
CA ALA A 174 -12.59 -1.06 -15.10
C ALA A 174 -13.57 -1.43 -13.96
N GLY A 175 -13.79 -0.51 -13.02
CA GLY A 175 -14.78 -0.68 -11.96
C GLY A 175 -16.20 -0.84 -12.49
N ALA A 176 -16.61 -0.03 -13.46
CA ALA A 176 -17.92 -0.11 -14.08
C ALA A 176 -18.13 -1.43 -14.84
N ARG A 177 -17.11 -1.90 -15.59
CA ARG A 177 -17.14 -3.19 -16.28
C ARG A 177 -17.29 -4.37 -15.31
N ALA A 178 -16.49 -4.37 -14.23
CA ALA A 178 -16.61 -5.39 -13.20
C ALA A 178 -17.97 -5.35 -12.49
N GLY A 179 -18.49 -4.16 -12.17
CA GLY A 179 -19.79 -3.98 -11.53
C GLY A 179 -20.96 -4.46 -12.39
N GLY A 180 -20.90 -4.26 -13.69
CA GLY A 180 -21.90 -4.76 -14.64
C GLY A 180 -21.99 -6.29 -14.69
N VAL A 181 -20.86 -6.98 -14.44
CA VAL A 181 -20.81 -8.46 -14.39
C VAL A 181 -21.22 -8.99 -13.02
N ALA A 182 -20.86 -8.28 -11.96
CA ALA A 182 -21.13 -8.70 -10.57
C ALA A 182 -22.64 -8.64 -10.20
N ASN A 183 -23.51 -8.19 -11.10
CA ASN A 183 -24.99 -8.19 -10.93
C ASN A 183 -25.46 -7.61 -9.58
N GLY A 184 -24.88 -6.49 -9.18
CA GLY A 184 -25.18 -5.85 -7.88
C GLY A 184 -24.36 -6.39 -6.71
N GLY A 185 -23.45 -7.31 -6.94
CA GLY A 185 -22.43 -7.73 -5.97
C GLY A 185 -21.47 -6.59 -5.63
N SER A 186 -20.80 -6.72 -4.48
CA SER A 186 -19.82 -5.71 -4.02
C SER A 186 -18.57 -5.75 -4.88
N VAL A 187 -18.22 -4.61 -5.52
CA VAL A 187 -16.95 -4.43 -6.23
C VAL A 187 -16.12 -3.36 -5.51
N LYS A 188 -14.96 -3.75 -4.99
CA LYS A 188 -13.95 -2.86 -4.41
C LYS A 188 -12.91 -2.52 -5.48
N ASN A 189 -12.83 -1.26 -5.89
CA ASN A 189 -11.86 -0.82 -6.88
C ASN A 189 -10.64 -0.18 -6.20
N ASN A 190 -9.66 -1.01 -5.89
CA ASN A 190 -8.42 -0.64 -5.22
C ASN A 190 -7.27 -0.33 -6.19
N LEU A 191 -7.56 -0.18 -7.50
CA LEU A 191 -6.55 0.17 -8.49
C LEU A 191 -5.85 1.48 -8.15
N VAL A 192 -4.53 1.49 -8.24
CA VAL A 192 -3.70 2.69 -8.06
C VAL A 192 -3.47 3.33 -9.41
N VAL A 193 -3.71 4.63 -9.51
CA VAL A 193 -3.44 5.38 -10.74
C VAL A 193 -1.99 5.82 -10.75
N HIS A 194 -1.21 5.28 -11.68
CA HIS A 194 0.13 5.78 -12.02
C HIS A 194 0.02 6.54 -13.34
N ALA A 195 -0.18 7.87 -13.25
CA ALA A 195 -0.11 8.69 -14.46
C ALA A 195 1.25 8.44 -15.13
N LYS A 196 1.26 7.97 -16.38
CA LYS A 196 2.47 8.02 -17.19
C LYS A 196 2.89 9.47 -17.25
N GLU A 197 4.09 9.77 -16.76
CA GLU A 197 4.74 11.05 -17.00
C GLU A 197 4.78 11.21 -18.52
N SER A 198 3.94 12.13 -19.04
CA SER A 198 3.95 12.43 -20.46
C SER A 198 5.36 12.91 -20.76
N ALA A 199 6.11 12.15 -21.56
CA ALA A 199 7.37 12.63 -22.11
C ALA A 199 7.04 13.95 -22.79
N ALA A 200 7.48 15.04 -22.19
CA ALA A 200 7.44 16.35 -22.80
C ALA A 200 8.35 16.28 -24.03
N GLU A 201 7.72 16.39 -25.21
CA GLU A 201 8.41 16.68 -26.45
C GLU A 201 9.11 18.03 -26.41
#